data_0171aba4369df5c7ca4667794ae02fb9
#
_entry.id   0171aba4369df5c7ca4667794ae02fb9
#
_cell.length_a   1.000
_cell.length_b   1.000
_cell.length_c   1.000
_cell.angle_alpha   90.00
_cell.angle_beta   90.00
_cell.angle_gamma   90.00
#
_symmetry.space_group_name_H-M   'P 1'
#
loop_
_entity.id
_entity.type
_entity.pdbx_description
1 polymer ?
#
loop_
_entity_poly.entity_id
_entity_poly.type
_entity_poly.pdbx_seq_one_letter_code
_entity_poly.pdbx_strand_id
1 'polypeptide(L)'
;MPKLKQDDPTKQSYTVSEKSIEIGYKPAEIKPLKVKDEEPEPLPFVYLKAGFGNYLTPVIDFSITNKNTEKFKVGLQGDFISSKRKNYAFQDYLESGVKLFGQYNFKKVLIGTDVKFNFDKYNFYGYDHLLFPEELFDKDTMDISYRTIGFKSYFSNYADNSKDLKYKGHLGFNQLKLNDGRSENIIDFSVLASKKFKDIFTAGAQISGNSTSLKSPGVNNRFVVGFKPFAGVEMGIWRIEGGANVVIDEGDVFAFPYLKNQLEIVPTKLVMYNEWLGDVSVNNIFNTYTKNPWLSQNIMWDNYKTEDRRFIGLRGAITGGFSYDVSFGQMVYKNMPLFVNDTTDFRKFTFNYEEK
;
A
#
# COMPACT_ATOMS: atom_id res chain seq x y z
N MET A 1 -63.12 50.84 79.83
CA MET A 1 -62.56 50.12 78.70
C MET A 1 -61.65 49.07 79.30
N PRO A 2 -61.94 47.77 79.13
CA PRO A 2 -61.07 46.73 79.61
C PRO A 2 -59.81 46.58 78.65
N LYS A 3 -58.65 46.51 79.29
CA LYS A 3 -57.40 46.24 78.56
C LYS A 3 -57.34 44.76 78.21
N LEU A 4 -57.23 44.47 76.95
CA LEU A 4 -56.92 43.11 76.43
C LEU A 4 -55.48 42.72 76.85
N LYS A 5 -55.36 41.57 77.52
CA LYS A 5 -54.09 40.92 77.76
C LYS A 5 -53.58 40.35 76.42
N GLN A 6 -52.42 40.78 76.04
CA GLN A 6 -51.71 40.23 74.90
C GLN A 6 -50.98 38.96 75.36
N ASP A 7 -51.43 37.81 74.89
CA ASP A 7 -50.74 36.54 75.15
C ASP A 7 -49.45 36.48 74.33
N ASP A 8 -48.32 36.21 74.99
CA ASP A 8 -47.04 35.97 74.35
C ASP A 8 -47.09 34.71 73.46
N PRO A 9 -46.55 34.75 72.25
CA PRO A 9 -46.54 33.58 71.40
C PRO A 9 -45.67 32.48 72.01
N THR A 10 -46.28 31.34 72.29
CA THR A 10 -45.60 30.14 72.76
C THR A 10 -44.61 29.66 71.67
N LYS A 11 -43.30 29.73 71.96
CA LYS A 11 -42.25 29.13 71.07
C LYS A 11 -42.44 27.62 71.11
N GLN A 12 -42.90 27.05 69.98
CA GLN A 12 -42.89 25.61 69.76
C GLN A 12 -41.47 25.19 69.32
N SER A 13 -40.83 24.37 70.12
CA SER A 13 -39.57 23.73 69.74
C SER A 13 -39.86 22.36 69.10
N TYR A 14 -39.47 22.21 67.83
CA TYR A 14 -39.58 20.93 67.15
C TYR A 14 -38.25 20.22 67.29
N THR A 15 -38.23 19.01 67.85
CA THR A 15 -37.08 18.13 67.82
C THR A 15 -37.26 17.20 66.61
N VAL A 16 -36.51 17.49 65.55
CA VAL A 16 -36.46 16.60 64.38
C VAL A 16 -35.45 15.51 64.72
N SER A 17 -35.90 14.27 64.92
CA SER A 17 -35.00 13.10 64.99
C SER A 17 -34.51 12.81 63.62
N GLU A 18 -33.19 12.95 63.37
CA GLU A 18 -32.59 12.50 62.18
C GLU A 18 -32.68 10.97 62.12
N LYS A 19 -33.58 10.45 61.28
CA LYS A 19 -33.62 9.06 60.88
C LYS A 19 -32.82 8.97 59.60
N SER A 20 -31.57 8.52 59.65
CA SER A 20 -30.82 8.10 58.44
C SER A 20 -31.43 6.78 57.94
N ILE A 21 -32.12 6.83 56.82
CA ILE A 21 -32.53 5.65 56.09
C ILE A 21 -31.36 5.32 55.16
N GLU A 22 -30.59 4.28 55.49
CA GLU A 22 -29.65 3.69 54.54
C GLU A 22 -30.44 3.03 53.40
N ILE A 23 -30.64 3.75 52.32
CA ILE A 23 -31.17 3.17 51.07
C ILE A 23 -30.01 2.45 50.39
N GLY A 24 -29.90 1.16 50.63
CA GLY A 24 -28.98 0.29 49.89
C GLY A 24 -29.42 0.17 48.45
N TYR A 25 -29.25 1.26 47.67
CA TYR A 25 -29.45 1.20 46.21
C TYR A 25 -28.26 0.47 45.60
N LYS A 26 -28.45 -0.81 45.25
CA LYS A 26 -27.57 -1.52 44.34
C LYS A 26 -28.01 -1.16 42.92
N PRO A 27 -27.24 -0.34 42.15
CA PRO A 27 -27.54 -0.12 40.74
C PRO A 27 -27.56 -1.47 40.05
N ALA A 28 -28.59 -1.71 39.24
CA ALA A 28 -28.64 -2.90 38.42
C ALA A 28 -27.38 -2.92 37.55
N GLU A 29 -26.64 -4.03 37.56
CA GLU A 29 -25.50 -4.22 36.65
C GLU A 29 -25.98 -4.01 35.21
N ILE A 30 -25.56 -2.92 34.60
CA ILE A 30 -25.77 -2.68 33.18
C ILE A 30 -24.91 -3.71 32.47
N LYS A 31 -25.52 -4.83 32.09
CA LYS A 31 -24.87 -5.78 31.19
C LYS A 31 -24.64 -5.04 29.88
N PRO A 32 -23.38 -4.78 29.45
CA PRO A 32 -23.14 -4.17 28.15
C PRO A 32 -23.86 -5.03 27.12
N LEU A 33 -24.71 -4.41 26.31
CA LEU A 33 -25.28 -5.04 25.13
C LEU A 33 -24.09 -5.55 24.32
N LYS A 34 -23.94 -6.87 24.26
CA LYS A 34 -23.00 -7.51 23.37
C LYS A 34 -23.47 -7.13 21.98
N VAL A 35 -22.78 -6.19 21.35
CA VAL A 35 -22.94 -5.92 19.92
C VAL A 35 -22.63 -7.25 19.28
N LYS A 36 -23.62 -7.88 18.66
CA LYS A 36 -23.41 -9.05 17.84
C LYS A 36 -22.51 -8.55 16.72
N ASP A 37 -21.28 -9.07 16.65
CA ASP A 37 -20.45 -8.85 15.47
C ASP A 37 -21.33 -9.26 14.28
N GLU A 38 -21.63 -8.32 13.40
CA GLU A 38 -22.32 -8.62 12.15
C GLU A 38 -21.45 -9.63 11.41
N GLU A 39 -22.00 -10.82 11.16
CA GLU A 39 -21.29 -11.78 10.32
C GLU A 39 -21.03 -11.09 8.99
N PRO A 40 -19.78 -11.02 8.53
CA PRO A 40 -19.48 -10.36 7.26
C PRO A 40 -20.29 -11.04 6.16
N GLU A 41 -20.99 -10.25 5.37
CA GLU A 41 -21.75 -10.77 4.24
C GLU A 41 -20.83 -11.65 3.37
N PRO A 42 -21.31 -12.83 2.95
CA PRO A 42 -20.50 -13.72 2.14
C PRO A 42 -20.15 -13.03 0.83
N LEU A 43 -18.86 -12.82 0.59
CA LEU A 43 -18.38 -12.24 -0.66
C LEU A 43 -18.83 -13.11 -1.84
N PRO A 44 -19.30 -12.51 -2.95
CA PRO A 44 -19.68 -13.26 -4.13
C PRO A 44 -18.48 -14.07 -4.64
N PHE A 45 -18.69 -15.34 -4.95
CA PHE A 45 -17.64 -16.22 -5.47
C PHE A 45 -17.37 -16.01 -6.97
N VAL A 46 -18.25 -15.32 -7.65
CA VAL A 46 -18.10 -14.90 -9.05
C VAL A 46 -18.42 -13.41 -9.15
N TYR A 47 -17.51 -12.69 -9.78
CA TYR A 47 -17.69 -11.31 -10.18
C TYR A 47 -17.39 -11.20 -11.66
N LEU A 48 -18.25 -10.54 -12.41
CA LEU A 48 -18.07 -10.22 -13.83
C LEU A 48 -18.56 -8.81 -14.09
N LYS A 49 -17.68 -8.00 -14.66
CA LYS A 49 -17.99 -6.69 -15.20
C LYS A 49 -17.61 -6.68 -16.66
N ALA A 50 -18.56 -6.31 -17.54
CA ALA A 50 -18.32 -6.13 -18.94
C ALA A 50 -18.89 -4.80 -19.38
N GLY A 51 -18.19 -4.09 -20.26
CA GLY A 51 -18.58 -2.79 -20.76
C GLY A 51 -18.03 -2.53 -22.15
N PHE A 52 -18.62 -1.55 -22.82
CA PHE A 52 -18.15 -1.09 -24.11
C PHE A 52 -18.18 0.45 -24.14
N GLY A 53 -17.04 1.06 -24.45
CA GLY A 53 -16.86 2.51 -24.49
C GLY A 53 -16.67 3.06 -25.90
N ASN A 54 -16.49 4.36 -25.99
CA ASN A 54 -16.10 5.06 -27.22
C ASN A 54 -14.77 4.50 -27.76
N TYR A 55 -14.52 4.72 -29.05
CA TYR A 55 -13.30 4.22 -29.73
C TYR A 55 -13.15 2.71 -29.71
N LEU A 56 -14.26 1.98 -29.86
CA LEU A 56 -14.27 0.51 -29.83
C LEU A 56 -13.54 -0.03 -28.59
N THR A 57 -13.92 0.46 -27.40
CA THR A 57 -13.25 0.12 -26.15
C THR A 57 -14.04 -0.93 -25.36
N PRO A 58 -13.85 -2.24 -25.62
CA PRO A 58 -14.35 -3.29 -24.71
C PRO A 58 -13.55 -3.29 -23.42
N VAL A 59 -14.26 -3.48 -22.30
CA VAL A 59 -13.69 -3.65 -20.96
C VAL A 59 -14.30 -4.89 -20.34
N ILE A 60 -13.45 -5.76 -19.81
CA ILE A 60 -13.87 -6.97 -19.09
C ILE A 60 -13.03 -7.10 -17.84
N ASP A 61 -13.69 -7.23 -16.69
CA ASP A 61 -13.06 -7.61 -15.42
C ASP A 61 -13.81 -8.84 -14.88
N PHE A 62 -13.10 -9.85 -14.46
CA PHE A 62 -13.72 -10.99 -13.81
C PHE A 62 -12.91 -11.50 -12.64
N SER A 63 -13.59 -12.07 -11.68
CA SER A 63 -12.99 -12.79 -10.55
C SER A 63 -13.84 -13.98 -10.19
N ILE A 64 -13.21 -15.14 -10.10
CA ILE A 64 -13.85 -16.39 -9.70
C ILE A 64 -13.05 -16.94 -8.52
N THR A 65 -13.74 -17.21 -7.41
CA THR A 65 -13.10 -17.78 -6.21
C THR A 65 -13.91 -18.99 -5.73
N ASN A 66 -13.29 -19.90 -5.03
CA ASN A 66 -14.04 -20.94 -4.33
C ASN A 66 -14.91 -20.31 -3.22
N LYS A 67 -15.96 -21.02 -2.79
CA LYS A 67 -16.73 -20.61 -1.61
C LYS A 67 -15.77 -20.45 -0.44
N ASN A 68 -15.96 -19.37 0.31
CA ASN A 68 -15.10 -19.01 1.43
C ASN A 68 -15.04 -20.17 2.44
N THR A 69 -13.94 -20.89 2.43
CA THR A 69 -13.60 -21.85 3.46
C THR A 69 -12.50 -21.25 4.31
N GLU A 70 -12.59 -21.34 5.62
CA GLU A 70 -11.59 -20.77 6.54
C GLU A 70 -10.17 -21.28 6.26
N LYS A 71 -10.04 -22.46 5.67
CA LYS A 71 -8.75 -23.12 5.45
C LYS A 71 -8.14 -22.90 4.09
N PHE A 72 -8.95 -22.79 3.04
CA PHE A 72 -8.47 -22.80 1.67
C PHE A 72 -9.19 -21.79 0.80
N LYS A 73 -8.43 -20.96 0.12
CA LYS A 73 -8.94 -20.01 -0.86
C LYS A 73 -8.13 -20.14 -2.15
N VAL A 74 -8.82 -20.38 -3.26
CA VAL A 74 -8.25 -20.35 -4.61
C VAL A 74 -9.11 -19.48 -5.50
N GLY A 75 -8.51 -18.79 -6.45
CA GLY A 75 -9.27 -17.99 -7.37
C GLY A 75 -8.49 -17.62 -8.62
N LEU A 76 -9.25 -17.24 -9.63
CA LEU A 76 -8.81 -16.75 -10.92
C LEU A 76 -9.37 -15.35 -11.10
N GLN A 77 -8.51 -14.41 -11.48
CA GLN A 77 -8.87 -13.04 -11.82
C GLN A 77 -8.36 -12.72 -13.22
N GLY A 78 -9.07 -11.89 -13.95
CA GLY A 78 -8.61 -11.42 -15.23
C GLY A 78 -9.22 -10.07 -15.57
N ASP A 79 -8.44 -9.30 -16.30
CA ASP A 79 -8.80 -7.99 -16.80
C ASP A 79 -8.41 -7.86 -18.26
N PHE A 80 -9.21 -7.11 -18.99
CA PHE A 80 -8.97 -6.81 -20.40
C PHE A 80 -9.56 -5.45 -20.72
N ILE A 81 -8.75 -4.61 -21.34
CA ILE A 81 -9.17 -3.36 -21.96
C ILE A 81 -8.39 -3.17 -23.26
N SER A 82 -9.09 -2.74 -24.29
CA SER A 82 -8.42 -2.25 -25.50
C SER A 82 -9.17 -1.05 -26.05
N SER A 83 -8.46 -0.22 -26.82
CA SER A 83 -9.09 0.90 -27.50
C SER A 83 -8.50 1.05 -28.89
N LYS A 84 -9.37 1.37 -29.87
CA LYS A 84 -8.95 1.58 -31.25
C LYS A 84 -9.73 2.72 -31.86
N ARG A 85 -9.06 3.76 -32.26
CA ARG A 85 -9.67 4.89 -32.96
C ARG A 85 -9.59 4.70 -34.48
N LYS A 86 -10.73 4.75 -35.17
CA LYS A 86 -10.85 4.41 -36.59
C LYS A 86 -10.13 5.40 -37.53
N ASN A 87 -10.04 6.67 -37.17
CA ASN A 87 -9.54 7.76 -38.04
C ASN A 87 -8.14 8.29 -37.69
N TYR A 88 -7.45 7.66 -36.79
CA TYR A 88 -6.11 8.04 -36.36
C TYR A 88 -5.25 6.80 -36.22
N ALA A 89 -4.21 6.74 -37.02
CA ALA A 89 -3.25 5.64 -36.92
C ALA A 89 -2.49 5.69 -35.60
N PHE A 90 -2.07 4.53 -35.15
CA PHE A 90 -1.21 4.33 -33.95
C PHE A 90 -1.80 4.85 -32.63
N GLN A 91 -3.13 4.96 -32.50
CA GLN A 91 -3.81 5.29 -31.22
C GLN A 91 -4.34 4.07 -30.48
N ASP A 92 -4.10 2.89 -31.00
CA ASP A 92 -4.61 1.68 -30.36
C ASP A 92 -3.72 1.28 -29.17
N TYR A 93 -4.36 0.80 -28.14
CA TYR A 93 -3.68 0.14 -27.03
C TYR A 93 -4.46 -1.09 -26.57
N LEU A 94 -3.77 -1.98 -25.91
CA LEU A 94 -4.36 -3.17 -25.29
C LEU A 94 -3.65 -3.46 -23.98
N GLU A 95 -4.42 -3.67 -22.93
CA GLU A 95 -3.92 -4.16 -21.64
C GLU A 95 -4.74 -5.38 -21.24
N SER A 96 -4.06 -6.45 -20.84
CA SER A 96 -4.74 -7.66 -20.40
C SER A 96 -3.93 -8.38 -19.36
N GLY A 97 -4.63 -8.94 -18.38
CA GLY A 97 -4.03 -9.67 -17.29
C GLY A 97 -4.83 -10.88 -16.85
N VAL A 98 -4.13 -11.92 -16.42
CA VAL A 98 -4.72 -13.08 -15.75
C VAL A 98 -3.88 -13.40 -14.53
N LYS A 99 -4.54 -13.60 -13.39
CA LYS A 99 -3.93 -13.97 -12.11
C LYS A 99 -4.61 -15.19 -11.53
N LEU A 100 -3.86 -16.24 -11.31
CA LEU A 100 -4.25 -17.40 -10.50
C LEU A 100 -3.65 -17.23 -9.11
N PHE A 101 -4.44 -17.40 -8.07
CA PHE A 101 -3.96 -17.34 -6.70
C PHE A 101 -4.50 -18.47 -5.85
N GLY A 102 -3.68 -18.90 -4.91
CA GLY A 102 -4.05 -19.89 -3.90
C GLY A 102 -3.53 -19.50 -2.53
N GLN A 103 -4.34 -19.72 -1.51
CA GLN A 103 -3.98 -19.46 -0.11
C GLN A 103 -4.45 -20.61 0.76
N TYR A 104 -3.61 -21.01 1.68
CA TYR A 104 -3.93 -22.01 2.68
C TYR A 104 -3.66 -21.46 4.08
N ASN A 105 -4.66 -21.57 4.95
CA ASN A 105 -4.61 -21.15 6.33
C ASN A 105 -4.39 -22.37 7.23
N PHE A 106 -3.15 -22.53 7.72
CA PHE A 106 -2.89 -23.41 8.85
C PHE A 106 -3.39 -22.74 10.13
N LYS A 107 -3.47 -23.49 11.23
CA LYS A 107 -3.95 -22.96 12.52
C LYS A 107 -3.30 -21.63 12.94
N LYS A 108 -2.02 -21.43 12.62
CA LYS A 108 -1.25 -20.24 13.00
C LYS A 108 -0.46 -19.59 11.86
N VAL A 109 -0.50 -20.16 10.67
CA VAL A 109 0.30 -19.72 9.53
C VAL A 109 -0.56 -19.66 8.27
N LEU A 110 -0.46 -18.60 7.56
CA LEU A 110 -1.00 -18.41 6.22
C LEU A 110 0.13 -18.58 5.22
N ILE A 111 -0.08 -19.40 4.20
CA ILE A 111 0.80 -19.51 3.04
C ILE A 111 -0.04 -19.25 1.80
N GLY A 112 0.48 -18.43 0.89
CA GLY A 112 -0.20 -18.14 -0.36
C GLY A 112 0.78 -18.06 -1.53
N THR A 113 0.24 -18.24 -2.72
CA THR A 113 0.97 -18.16 -3.98
C THR A 113 0.12 -17.53 -5.04
N ASP A 114 0.72 -16.61 -5.81
CA ASP A 114 0.12 -15.95 -6.96
C ASP A 114 0.96 -16.26 -8.20
N VAL A 115 0.29 -16.59 -9.30
CA VAL A 115 0.87 -16.64 -10.65
C VAL A 115 0.15 -15.63 -11.52
N LYS A 116 0.90 -14.77 -12.21
CA LYS A 116 0.35 -13.67 -12.99
C LYS A 116 0.93 -13.69 -14.40
N PHE A 117 0.07 -13.44 -15.37
CA PHE A 117 0.47 -13.21 -16.76
C PHE A 117 -0.19 -11.91 -17.23
N ASN A 118 0.61 -10.98 -17.78
CA ASN A 118 0.09 -9.77 -18.41
C ASN A 118 0.64 -9.65 -19.83
N PHE A 119 -0.20 -9.08 -20.68
CA PHE A 119 0.19 -8.67 -22.03
C PHE A 119 -0.37 -7.28 -22.29
N ASP A 120 0.54 -6.32 -22.45
CA ASP A 120 0.24 -4.92 -22.69
C ASP A 120 0.87 -4.48 -24.01
N LYS A 121 0.12 -3.77 -24.85
CA LYS A 121 0.58 -3.25 -26.12
C LYS A 121 0.19 -1.79 -26.27
N TYR A 122 1.14 -0.96 -26.65
CA TYR A 122 0.98 0.46 -26.86
C TYR A 122 1.61 0.87 -28.19
N ASN A 123 1.08 1.91 -28.82
CA ASN A 123 1.67 2.48 -30.01
C ASN A 123 2.39 3.80 -29.70
N PHE A 124 3.41 4.13 -30.50
CA PHE A 124 4.15 5.39 -30.40
C PHE A 124 3.38 6.51 -31.11
N TYR A 125 2.40 7.08 -30.42
CA TYR A 125 1.50 8.10 -30.97
C TYR A 125 1.93 9.54 -30.66
N GLY A 126 2.76 9.79 -29.64
CA GLY A 126 3.11 11.12 -29.13
C GLY A 126 4.11 11.91 -29.98
N TYR A 127 3.84 12.05 -31.30
CA TYR A 127 4.67 12.85 -32.20
C TYR A 127 3.79 13.89 -32.97
N ASP A 128 4.43 14.87 -33.62
CA ASP A 128 3.71 15.86 -34.43
C ASP A 128 3.28 15.28 -35.77
N HIS A 129 1.99 14.95 -35.89
CA HIS A 129 1.38 14.34 -37.06
C HIS A 129 1.31 15.29 -38.29
N LEU A 130 1.50 16.60 -38.10
CA LEU A 130 1.55 17.56 -39.21
C LEU A 130 2.94 17.57 -39.87
N LEU A 131 4.00 17.44 -39.06
CA LEU A 131 5.38 17.39 -39.54
C LEU A 131 5.78 16.00 -40.01
N PHE A 132 5.18 14.96 -39.43
CA PHE A 132 5.51 13.55 -39.70
C PHE A 132 4.23 12.78 -40.05
N PRO A 133 3.84 12.77 -41.33
CA PRO A 133 2.68 11.99 -41.78
C PRO A 133 2.91 10.49 -41.59
N GLU A 134 1.82 9.73 -41.45
CA GLU A 134 1.81 8.31 -41.09
C GLU A 134 2.61 7.43 -42.06
N GLU A 135 2.69 7.82 -43.33
CA GLU A 135 3.35 7.09 -44.39
C GLU A 135 4.88 7.04 -44.21
N LEU A 136 5.43 7.89 -43.36
CA LEU A 136 6.87 7.90 -43.05
C LEU A 136 7.27 6.78 -42.09
N PHE A 137 6.32 6.15 -41.44
CA PHE A 137 6.61 5.14 -40.42
C PHE A 137 6.23 3.74 -40.88
N ASP A 138 7.14 2.82 -40.69
CA ASP A 138 6.84 1.38 -40.78
C ASP A 138 5.94 0.99 -39.59
N LYS A 139 4.81 0.37 -39.88
CA LYS A 139 3.83 -0.07 -38.86
C LYS A 139 4.42 -1.00 -37.82
N ASP A 140 5.37 -1.84 -38.23
CA ASP A 140 6.02 -2.81 -37.33
C ASP A 140 6.97 -2.15 -36.35
N THR A 141 7.33 -0.87 -36.55
CA THR A 141 8.17 -0.07 -35.64
C THR A 141 7.38 0.89 -34.74
N MET A 142 6.06 0.95 -34.94
CA MET A 142 5.20 1.90 -34.24
C MET A 142 4.55 1.34 -32.97
N ASP A 143 4.85 0.11 -32.59
CA ASP A 143 4.33 -0.47 -31.35
C ASP A 143 5.41 -0.97 -30.40
N ILE A 144 5.07 -1.00 -29.15
CA ILE A 144 5.81 -1.67 -28.09
C ILE A 144 4.89 -2.58 -27.31
N SER A 145 5.30 -3.79 -27.05
CA SER A 145 4.55 -4.73 -26.23
C SER A 145 5.37 -5.31 -25.10
N TYR A 146 4.69 -5.51 -23.98
CA TYR A 146 5.23 -6.04 -22.73
C TYR A 146 4.53 -7.35 -22.39
N ARG A 147 5.27 -8.41 -22.24
CA ARG A 147 4.78 -9.72 -21.78
C ARG A 147 5.40 -10.01 -20.44
N THR A 148 4.58 -10.11 -19.41
CA THR A 148 5.05 -10.35 -18.06
C THR A 148 4.53 -11.67 -17.54
N ILE A 149 5.42 -12.47 -16.97
CA ILE A 149 5.08 -13.65 -16.16
C ILE A 149 5.60 -13.38 -14.76
N GLY A 150 4.72 -13.41 -13.78
CA GLY A 150 5.04 -13.22 -12.38
C GLY A 150 4.67 -14.42 -11.53
N PHE A 151 5.51 -14.73 -10.56
CA PHE A 151 5.26 -15.70 -9.49
C PHE A 151 5.56 -15.03 -8.16
N LYS A 152 4.67 -15.13 -7.19
CA LYS A 152 4.90 -14.65 -5.84
C LYS A 152 4.38 -15.65 -4.83
N SER A 153 5.25 -16.10 -3.93
CA SER A 153 4.85 -16.87 -2.75
C SER A 153 5.02 -16.02 -1.50
N TYR A 154 4.10 -16.12 -0.57
CA TYR A 154 4.12 -15.35 0.67
C TYR A 154 3.65 -16.20 1.85
N PHE A 155 4.13 -15.81 3.02
CA PHE A 155 3.72 -16.42 4.27
C PHE A 155 3.59 -15.35 5.36
N SER A 156 2.69 -15.60 6.31
CA SER A 156 2.57 -14.81 7.53
C SER A 156 2.01 -15.68 8.66
N ASN A 157 2.32 -15.34 9.90
CA ASN A 157 1.67 -16.00 11.02
C ASN A 157 0.54 -15.12 11.59
N TYR A 158 -0.47 -15.80 12.14
CA TYR A 158 -1.47 -15.19 13.01
C TYR A 158 -0.96 -15.31 14.46
N ALA A 159 -0.54 -14.19 15.03
CA ALA A 159 -0.17 -14.18 16.43
C ALA A 159 -1.43 -14.01 17.27
N ASP A 160 -1.86 -15.08 17.93
CA ASP A 160 -3.03 -15.07 18.83
C ASP A 160 -2.75 -14.24 20.10
N ASN A 161 -1.48 -14.01 20.40
CA ASN A 161 -1.03 -13.27 21.56
C ASN A 161 -0.10 -12.13 21.13
N SER A 162 -0.22 -10.95 21.76
CA SER A 162 0.68 -9.82 21.52
C SER A 162 2.15 -10.17 21.79
N LYS A 163 2.41 -11.16 22.64
CA LYS A 163 3.76 -11.64 23.03
C LYS A 163 4.39 -12.64 22.05
N ASP A 164 3.62 -13.16 21.09
CA ASP A 164 4.13 -14.11 20.13
C ASP A 164 5.02 -13.44 19.08
N LEU A 165 5.95 -14.21 18.55
CA LEU A 165 6.76 -13.78 17.42
C LEU A 165 5.85 -13.58 16.20
N LYS A 166 5.79 -12.37 15.67
CA LYS A 166 5.12 -12.03 14.41
C LYS A 166 6.13 -12.10 13.29
N TYR A 167 5.82 -12.84 12.25
CA TYR A 167 6.65 -12.89 11.05
C TYR A 167 5.82 -12.92 9.78
N LYS A 168 6.37 -12.31 8.76
CA LYS A 168 5.83 -12.35 7.39
C LYS A 168 6.96 -12.25 6.40
N GLY A 169 6.74 -12.86 5.25
CA GLY A 169 7.72 -12.75 4.17
C GLY A 169 7.12 -13.10 2.83
N HIS A 170 7.87 -12.77 1.78
CA HIS A 170 7.54 -13.16 0.43
C HIS A 170 8.81 -13.41 -0.38
N LEU A 171 8.64 -14.18 -1.44
CA LEU A 171 9.59 -14.39 -2.52
C LEU A 171 8.83 -14.18 -3.83
N GLY A 172 9.33 -13.27 -4.67
CA GLY A 172 8.79 -12.92 -5.98
C GLY A 172 9.79 -13.23 -7.10
N PHE A 173 9.24 -13.59 -8.25
CA PHE A 173 9.96 -13.68 -9.51
C PHE A 173 9.10 -13.06 -10.59
N ASN A 174 9.67 -12.15 -11.38
CA ASN A 174 9.02 -11.57 -12.55
C ASN A 174 9.94 -11.67 -13.76
N GLN A 175 9.41 -12.14 -14.86
CA GLN A 175 10.06 -12.08 -16.17
C GLN A 175 9.26 -11.16 -17.07
N LEU A 176 9.93 -10.17 -17.63
CA LEU A 176 9.38 -9.24 -18.60
C LEU A 176 10.09 -9.45 -19.93
N LYS A 177 9.34 -9.49 -21.04
CA LYS A 177 9.87 -9.53 -22.42
C LYS A 177 9.19 -8.47 -23.25
N LEU A 178 9.97 -7.75 -24.04
CA LEU A 178 9.51 -6.74 -24.98
C LEU A 178 9.62 -7.29 -26.42
N ASN A 179 8.80 -6.75 -27.33
CA ASN A 179 8.89 -7.10 -28.77
C ASN A 179 10.16 -6.58 -29.43
N ASP A 180 10.85 -5.60 -28.84
CA ASP A 180 12.12 -5.07 -29.35
C ASP A 180 13.37 -5.90 -28.97
N GLY A 181 13.17 -7.07 -28.35
CA GLY A 181 14.20 -8.02 -27.97
C GLY A 181 14.78 -7.82 -26.57
N ARG A 182 14.45 -6.75 -25.86
CA ARG A 182 14.82 -6.58 -24.45
C ARG A 182 14.08 -7.58 -23.57
N SER A 183 14.73 -8.01 -22.52
CA SER A 183 14.08 -8.84 -21.49
C SER A 183 14.67 -8.55 -20.12
N GLU A 184 13.84 -8.62 -19.10
CA GLU A 184 14.21 -8.36 -17.71
C GLU A 184 13.72 -9.49 -16.81
N ASN A 185 14.59 -9.97 -15.92
CA ASN A 185 14.25 -10.90 -14.88
C ASN A 185 14.48 -10.24 -13.53
N ILE A 186 13.50 -10.33 -12.64
CA ILE A 186 13.54 -9.73 -11.31
C ILE A 186 13.27 -10.82 -10.29
N ILE A 187 14.12 -10.92 -9.28
CA ILE A 187 13.88 -11.71 -8.07
C ILE A 187 13.81 -10.74 -6.91
N ASP A 188 12.73 -10.78 -6.17
CA ASP A 188 12.57 -9.98 -4.96
C ASP A 188 12.19 -10.85 -3.77
N PHE A 189 12.70 -10.49 -2.59
CA PHE A 189 12.29 -11.13 -1.36
C PHE A 189 12.24 -10.12 -0.21
N SER A 190 11.42 -10.43 0.78
CA SER A 190 11.41 -9.71 2.05
C SER A 190 10.96 -10.63 3.17
N VAL A 191 11.63 -10.55 4.29
CA VAL A 191 11.27 -11.23 5.54
C VAL A 191 11.31 -10.22 6.67
N LEU A 192 10.20 -10.10 7.40
CA LEU A 192 10.09 -9.29 8.60
C LEU A 192 9.76 -10.19 9.78
N ALA A 193 10.48 -10.01 10.88
CA ALA A 193 10.16 -10.63 12.15
C ALA A 193 10.15 -9.58 13.26
N SER A 194 9.18 -9.65 14.18
CA SER A 194 9.08 -8.76 15.32
C SER A 194 8.43 -9.44 16.50
N LYS A 195 8.81 -9.03 17.71
CA LYS A 195 8.22 -9.54 18.95
C LYS A 195 7.90 -8.40 19.90
N LYS A 196 6.75 -8.49 20.57
CA LYS A 196 6.33 -7.56 21.62
C LYS A 196 6.73 -8.12 23.01
N PHE A 197 7.34 -7.29 23.83
CA PHE A 197 7.79 -7.62 25.17
C PHE A 197 7.04 -6.78 26.17
N LYS A 198 6.57 -7.40 27.26
CA LYS A 198 5.83 -6.74 28.35
C LYS A 198 4.68 -5.85 27.88
N ASP A 199 4.08 -6.18 26.73
CA ASP A 199 2.97 -5.44 26.09
C ASP A 199 3.26 -3.96 25.75
N ILE A 200 4.49 -3.51 25.97
CA ILE A 200 4.93 -2.12 25.77
C ILE A 200 6.02 -2.02 24.70
N PHE A 201 7.02 -2.90 24.74
CA PHE A 201 8.19 -2.82 23.87
C PHE A 201 8.04 -3.76 22.67
N THR A 202 8.37 -3.31 21.50
CA THR A 202 8.49 -4.12 20.30
C THR A 202 9.92 -4.05 19.79
N ALA A 203 10.50 -5.18 19.39
CA ALA A 203 11.75 -5.22 18.65
C ALA A 203 11.57 -6.11 17.42
N GLY A 204 12.22 -5.75 16.35
CA GLY A 204 12.13 -6.49 15.09
C GLY A 204 13.19 -6.10 14.09
N ALA A 205 13.22 -6.86 13.01
CA ALA A 205 14.07 -6.56 11.86
C ALA A 205 13.38 -7.01 10.57
N GLN A 206 13.70 -6.32 9.49
CA GLN A 206 13.34 -6.71 8.14
C GLN A 206 14.63 -6.89 7.32
N ILE A 207 14.66 -7.97 6.54
CA ILE A 207 15.65 -8.17 5.49
C ILE A 207 14.90 -8.19 4.17
N SER A 208 15.42 -7.49 3.17
CA SER A 208 14.84 -7.46 1.83
C SER A 208 15.94 -7.49 0.79
N GLY A 209 15.63 -7.98 -0.40
CA GLY A 209 16.55 -7.98 -1.51
C GLY A 209 15.82 -7.91 -2.84
N ASN A 210 16.48 -7.31 -3.82
CA ASN A 210 16.04 -7.26 -5.20
C ASN A 210 17.25 -7.52 -6.11
N SER A 211 17.09 -8.45 -7.03
CA SER A 211 18.04 -8.71 -8.11
C SER A 211 17.36 -8.47 -9.44
N THR A 212 17.88 -7.56 -10.23
CA THR A 212 17.38 -7.22 -11.56
C THR A 212 18.43 -7.56 -12.60
N SER A 213 18.09 -8.44 -13.52
CA SER A 213 18.92 -8.82 -14.67
C SER A 213 18.24 -8.35 -15.95
N LEU A 214 18.83 -7.37 -16.62
CA LEU A 214 18.32 -6.79 -17.86
C LEU A 214 19.19 -7.22 -19.04
N LYS A 215 18.59 -7.92 -19.98
CA LYS A 215 19.23 -8.22 -21.28
C LYS A 215 19.05 -7.03 -22.20
N SER A 216 20.01 -6.11 -22.16
CA SER A 216 20.12 -4.94 -23.03
C SER A 216 21.61 -4.63 -23.21
N PRO A 217 22.06 -4.08 -24.34
CA PRO A 217 23.45 -3.71 -24.53
C PRO A 217 23.93 -2.71 -23.46
N GLY A 218 25.09 -2.96 -22.85
CA GLY A 218 25.74 -2.04 -21.91
C GLY A 218 25.10 -1.98 -20.51
N VAL A 219 24.19 -2.88 -20.17
CA VAL A 219 23.53 -2.88 -18.85
C VAL A 219 24.00 -4.07 -18.02
N ASN A 220 24.41 -3.80 -16.79
CA ASN A 220 24.84 -4.82 -15.83
C ASN A 220 23.65 -5.32 -15.00
N ASN A 221 23.82 -6.53 -14.45
CA ASN A 221 22.92 -7.02 -13.40
C ASN A 221 23.05 -6.14 -12.16
N ARG A 222 21.94 -5.82 -11.54
CA ARG A 222 21.88 -4.96 -10.35
C ARG A 222 21.32 -5.74 -9.15
N PHE A 223 21.86 -5.43 -7.99
CA PHE A 223 21.49 -6.11 -6.76
C PHE A 223 21.40 -5.11 -5.61
N VAL A 224 20.25 -5.08 -4.95
CA VAL A 224 19.97 -4.22 -3.79
C VAL A 224 19.57 -5.09 -2.62
N VAL A 225 20.20 -4.91 -1.46
CA VAL A 225 19.86 -5.59 -0.20
C VAL A 225 19.61 -4.56 0.89
N GLY A 226 18.51 -4.70 1.60
CA GLY A 226 18.14 -3.87 2.74
C GLY A 226 18.11 -4.68 4.05
N PHE A 227 18.62 -4.08 5.11
CA PHE A 227 18.48 -4.54 6.48
C PHE A 227 17.92 -3.41 7.34
N LYS A 228 16.76 -3.63 7.94
CA LYS A 228 16.07 -2.62 8.75
C LYS A 228 15.75 -3.15 10.15
N PRO A 229 16.67 -3.02 11.11
CA PRO A 229 16.39 -3.23 12.52
C PRO A 229 15.55 -2.07 13.07
N PHE A 230 14.62 -2.38 13.94
CA PHE A 230 13.78 -1.38 14.60
C PHE A 230 13.39 -1.81 16.00
N ALA A 231 13.11 -0.82 16.84
CA ALA A 231 12.52 -1.01 18.15
C ALA A 231 11.39 0.02 18.33
N GLY A 232 10.39 -0.36 19.09
CA GLY A 232 9.24 0.50 19.35
C GLY A 232 8.75 0.41 20.78
N VAL A 233 8.06 1.45 21.20
CA VAL A 233 7.40 1.53 22.48
C VAL A 233 5.96 2.00 22.30
N GLU A 234 5.04 1.38 23.06
CA GLU A 234 3.62 1.72 23.06
C GLU A 234 3.19 2.00 24.50
N MET A 235 2.88 3.25 24.78
CA MET A 235 2.51 3.73 26.13
C MET A 235 1.20 4.53 26.05
N GLY A 236 0.10 3.88 26.42
CA GLY A 236 -1.22 4.50 26.39
C GLY A 236 -1.60 5.00 24.99
N ILE A 237 -1.67 6.31 24.84
CA ILE A 237 -2.03 6.98 23.57
C ILE A 237 -0.84 7.13 22.60
N TRP A 238 0.36 6.79 23.03
CA TRP A 238 1.60 7.07 22.29
C TRP A 238 2.26 5.80 21.78
N ARG A 239 2.58 5.78 20.49
CA ARG A 239 3.33 4.72 19.83
C ARG A 239 4.49 5.33 19.06
N ILE A 240 5.71 4.91 19.40
CA ILE A 240 6.95 5.31 18.73
C ILE A 240 7.64 4.06 18.24
N GLU A 241 8.13 4.07 17.00
CA GLU A 241 8.97 3.04 16.42
C GLU A 241 10.16 3.71 15.72
N GLY A 242 11.36 3.31 16.06
CA GLY A 242 12.59 3.89 15.53
C GLY A 242 13.61 2.84 15.19
N GLY A 243 14.48 3.14 14.23
CA GLY A 243 15.53 2.26 13.75
C GLY A 243 16.36 2.92 12.64
N ALA A 244 17.02 2.08 11.86
CA ALA A 244 17.76 2.49 10.67
C ALA A 244 17.41 1.55 9.51
N ASN A 245 17.38 2.08 8.29
CA ASN A 245 17.30 1.29 7.07
C ASN A 245 18.68 1.32 6.39
N VAL A 246 19.43 0.23 6.52
CA VAL A 246 20.75 0.07 5.90
C VAL A 246 20.57 -0.66 4.58
N VAL A 247 20.98 -0.04 3.48
CA VAL A 247 20.82 -0.59 2.14
C VAL A 247 22.18 -0.66 1.46
N ILE A 248 22.46 -1.82 0.86
CA ILE A 248 23.61 -2.05 -0.03
C ILE A 248 23.08 -2.01 -1.45
N ASP A 249 23.59 -1.11 -2.27
CA ASP A 249 23.24 -0.91 -3.66
C ASP A 249 24.53 -0.97 -4.50
N GLU A 250 24.71 -2.03 -5.28
CA GLU A 250 25.87 -2.28 -6.14
C GLU A 250 27.25 -2.20 -5.41
N GLY A 251 27.27 -2.44 -4.11
CA GLY A 251 28.48 -2.40 -3.26
C GLY A 251 28.58 -1.14 -2.41
N ASP A 252 27.86 -0.08 -2.72
CA ASP A 252 27.77 1.10 -1.87
C ASP A 252 26.79 0.87 -0.70
N VAL A 253 27.15 1.36 0.48
CA VAL A 253 26.35 1.23 1.69
C VAL A 253 25.71 2.55 2.06
N PHE A 254 24.40 2.56 2.17
CA PHE A 254 23.60 3.71 2.58
C PHE A 254 22.87 3.40 3.89
N ALA A 255 22.81 4.37 4.78
CA ALA A 255 22.06 4.27 6.04
C ALA A 255 21.04 5.42 6.11
N PHE A 256 19.77 5.06 6.20
CA PHE A 256 18.67 6.00 6.24
C PHE A 256 17.97 5.97 7.61
N PRO A 257 17.38 7.08 8.04
CA PRO A 257 16.55 7.11 9.23
C PRO A 257 15.29 6.24 9.04
N TYR A 258 14.85 5.67 10.14
CA TYR A 258 13.56 5.00 10.25
C TYR A 258 12.90 5.41 11.57
N LEU A 259 11.95 6.34 11.51
CA LEU A 259 11.19 6.81 12.66
C LEU A 259 9.72 6.93 12.29
N LYS A 260 8.86 6.35 13.11
CA LYS A 260 7.42 6.52 13.07
C LYS A 260 6.92 6.86 14.46
N ASN A 261 6.13 7.90 14.55
CA ASN A 261 5.51 8.32 15.79
C ASN A 261 4.02 8.55 15.56
N GLN A 262 3.21 8.06 16.46
CA GLN A 262 1.76 8.19 16.42
C GLN A 262 1.25 8.52 17.82
N LEU A 263 0.43 9.57 17.90
CA LEU A 263 -0.24 10.01 19.11
C LEU A 263 -1.75 9.94 18.89
N GLU A 264 -2.42 9.05 19.58
CA GLU A 264 -3.87 8.87 19.52
C GLU A 264 -4.56 9.78 20.55
N ILE A 265 -4.75 11.06 20.18
CA ILE A 265 -5.29 12.11 21.07
C ILE A 265 -6.73 11.79 21.47
N VAL A 266 -7.55 11.37 20.50
CA VAL A 266 -8.90 10.88 20.72
C VAL A 266 -9.05 9.56 19.97
N PRO A 267 -9.31 8.44 20.65
CA PRO A 267 -9.39 7.12 20.01
C PRO A 267 -10.25 7.15 18.75
N THR A 268 -9.71 6.65 17.65
CA THR A 268 -10.30 6.60 16.30
C THR A 268 -10.67 7.94 15.67
N LYS A 269 -10.84 9.02 16.44
CA LYS A 269 -11.32 10.33 15.96
C LYS A 269 -10.22 11.32 15.64
N LEU A 270 -9.11 11.28 16.38
CA LEU A 270 -8.01 12.21 16.17
C LEU A 270 -6.67 11.54 16.51
N VAL A 271 -5.93 11.22 15.49
CA VAL A 271 -4.59 10.63 15.55
C VAL A 271 -3.62 11.56 14.84
N MET A 272 -2.63 12.05 15.57
CA MET A 272 -1.49 12.75 14.99
C MET A 272 -0.38 11.75 14.69
N TYR A 273 0.25 11.86 13.56
CA TYR A 273 1.39 11.02 13.20
C TYR A 273 2.51 11.82 12.55
N ASN A 274 3.72 11.36 12.73
CA ASN A 274 4.87 11.81 11.95
C ASN A 274 5.75 10.64 11.55
N GLU A 275 6.41 10.79 10.41
CA GLU A 275 7.31 9.81 9.85
C GLU A 275 8.60 10.48 9.36
N TRP A 276 9.73 9.82 9.59
CA TRP A 276 11.01 10.16 9.00
C TRP A 276 11.65 8.90 8.47
N LEU A 277 11.71 8.79 7.16
CA LEU A 277 12.06 7.56 6.44
C LEU A 277 13.06 7.89 5.32
N GLY A 278 13.84 6.88 4.95
CA GLY A 278 14.63 6.89 3.72
C GLY A 278 14.80 5.49 3.17
N ASP A 279 15.07 5.39 1.87
CA ASP A 279 15.20 4.10 1.18
C ASP A 279 15.87 4.25 -0.20
N VAL A 280 16.31 3.14 -0.75
CA VAL A 280 16.72 3.00 -2.16
C VAL A 280 15.56 2.39 -2.95
N SER A 281 15.22 3.03 -4.05
CA SER A 281 14.17 2.56 -4.95
C SER A 281 14.80 1.97 -6.22
N VAL A 282 14.47 0.71 -6.50
CA VAL A 282 14.93 0.03 -7.71
C VAL A 282 14.20 0.58 -8.93
N ASN A 283 14.96 1.15 -9.86
CA ASN A 283 14.45 1.64 -11.13
C ASN A 283 14.78 0.63 -12.24
N ASN A 284 13.74 0.02 -12.81
CA ASN A 284 13.84 -1.00 -13.84
C ASN A 284 12.67 -0.90 -14.83
N ILE A 285 12.70 -1.64 -15.93
CA ILE A 285 11.64 -1.59 -16.95
C ILE A 285 10.29 -1.95 -16.32
N PHE A 286 10.24 -3.02 -15.53
CA PHE A 286 9.01 -3.51 -14.91
C PHE A 286 8.30 -2.47 -14.04
N ASN A 287 9.06 -1.68 -13.25
CA ASN A 287 8.50 -0.64 -12.40
C ASN A 287 8.17 0.65 -13.17
N THR A 288 8.70 0.79 -14.36
CA THR A 288 8.65 2.05 -15.12
C THR A 288 7.62 2.02 -16.24
N TYR A 289 7.48 0.90 -16.97
CA TYR A 289 6.60 0.85 -18.14
C TYR A 289 5.12 1.12 -17.80
N THR A 290 4.69 0.79 -16.60
CA THR A 290 3.33 1.08 -16.12
C THR A 290 3.07 2.58 -15.95
N LYS A 291 4.14 3.38 -15.79
CA LYS A 291 4.07 4.86 -15.68
C LYS A 291 4.24 5.52 -17.05
N ASN A 292 5.15 4.99 -17.84
CA ASN A 292 5.43 5.44 -19.19
C ASN A 292 5.88 4.25 -20.05
N PRO A 293 5.02 3.71 -20.91
CA PRO A 293 5.36 2.56 -21.74
C PRO A 293 6.25 2.89 -22.93
N TRP A 294 6.44 4.16 -23.29
CA TRP A 294 7.20 4.57 -24.47
C TRP A 294 8.70 4.76 -24.16
N LEU A 295 9.33 3.69 -23.69
CA LEU A 295 10.72 3.71 -23.22
C LEU A 295 11.71 3.50 -24.36
N SER A 296 12.72 4.36 -24.47
CA SER A 296 13.86 4.22 -25.38
C SER A 296 14.63 2.94 -25.09
N GLN A 297 15.35 2.43 -26.10
CA GLN A 297 16.28 1.31 -25.93
C GLN A 297 17.58 1.70 -25.24
N ASN A 298 17.95 2.99 -25.33
CA ASN A 298 19.23 3.53 -24.85
C ASN A 298 19.13 4.14 -23.45
N ILE A 299 18.23 3.64 -22.60
CA ILE A 299 18.08 4.14 -21.23
C ILE A 299 19.25 3.65 -20.38
N MET A 300 19.95 4.57 -19.72
CA MET A 300 20.80 4.24 -18.58
C MET A 300 19.92 3.98 -17.36
N TRP A 301 20.00 2.75 -16.84
CA TRP A 301 19.22 2.34 -15.69
C TRP A 301 20.06 2.47 -14.42
N ASP A 302 19.62 3.32 -13.51
CA ASP A 302 20.23 3.49 -12.20
C ASP A 302 19.15 3.60 -11.12
N ASN A 303 19.48 3.21 -9.88
CA ASN A 303 18.58 3.30 -8.74
C ASN A 303 18.56 4.73 -8.20
N TYR A 304 17.46 5.12 -7.58
CA TYR A 304 17.34 6.43 -6.95
C TYR A 304 17.09 6.29 -5.44
N LYS A 305 17.49 7.32 -4.71
CA LYS A 305 17.44 7.33 -3.25
C LYS A 305 16.45 8.37 -2.78
N THR A 306 15.58 7.97 -1.88
CA THR A 306 14.83 8.91 -1.05
C THR A 306 15.63 9.09 0.23
N GLU A 307 16.48 10.13 0.29
CA GLU A 307 17.36 10.35 1.43
C GLU A 307 16.60 10.79 2.66
N ASP A 308 15.59 11.62 2.46
CA ASP A 308 14.83 12.24 3.52
C ASP A 308 13.37 12.36 3.11
N ARG A 309 12.50 11.61 3.79
CA ARG A 309 11.06 11.69 3.65
C ARG A 309 10.46 11.97 5.01
N ARG A 310 10.02 13.20 5.23
CA ARG A 310 9.41 13.64 6.48
C ARG A 310 7.96 14.03 6.24
N PHE A 311 7.08 13.46 7.06
CA PHE A 311 5.66 13.79 7.05
C PHE A 311 5.15 14.01 8.46
N ILE A 312 4.24 14.95 8.60
CA ILE A 312 3.38 15.14 9.76
C ILE A 312 1.95 15.19 9.29
N GLY A 313 1.05 14.51 9.98
CA GLY A 313 -0.35 14.46 9.58
C GLY A 313 -1.30 14.22 10.73
N LEU A 314 -2.57 14.44 10.42
CA LEU A 314 -3.73 14.19 11.27
C LEU A 314 -4.69 13.28 10.52
N ARG A 315 -5.15 12.22 11.17
CA ARG A 315 -6.16 11.32 10.62
C ARG A 315 -7.19 10.92 11.65
N GLY A 316 -8.37 10.57 11.19
CA GLY A 316 -9.44 10.09 12.07
C GLY A 316 -10.78 9.95 11.37
N ALA A 317 -11.80 9.61 12.19
CA ALA A 317 -13.19 9.54 11.76
C ALA A 317 -14.07 10.40 12.68
N ILE A 318 -14.87 11.29 12.11
CA ILE A 318 -15.74 12.20 12.88
C ILE A 318 -17.05 11.49 13.21
N THR A 319 -17.63 10.79 12.26
CA THR A 319 -18.87 10.01 12.41
C THR A 319 -18.75 8.75 11.55
N GLY A 320 -19.68 7.82 11.66
CA GLY A 320 -19.66 6.53 10.96
C GLY A 320 -19.57 6.57 9.41
N GLY A 321 -19.58 7.76 8.79
CA GLY A 321 -19.46 7.89 7.32
C GLY A 321 -18.39 8.87 6.84
N PHE A 322 -17.70 9.59 7.73
CA PHE A 322 -16.69 10.57 7.34
C PHE A 322 -15.36 10.30 8.02
N SER A 323 -14.33 9.99 7.22
CA SER A 323 -12.94 9.87 7.66
C SER A 323 -12.06 10.89 6.94
N TYR A 324 -11.00 11.31 7.59
CA TYR A 324 -10.02 12.26 7.03
C TYR A 324 -8.59 11.80 7.29
N ASP A 325 -7.70 12.13 6.37
CA ASP A 325 -6.25 12.03 6.50
C ASP A 325 -5.62 13.22 5.78
N VAL A 326 -5.01 14.12 6.54
CA VAL A 326 -4.37 15.34 6.02
C VAL A 326 -2.93 15.33 6.48
N SER A 327 -1.99 15.40 5.54
CA SER A 327 -0.58 15.41 5.85
C SER A 327 0.17 16.47 5.05
N PHE A 328 1.25 16.95 5.64
CA PHE A 328 2.22 17.82 5.02
C PHE A 328 3.60 17.22 5.18
N GLY A 329 4.45 17.33 4.15
CA GLY A 329 5.75 16.74 4.22
C GLY A 329 6.72 17.23 3.15
N GLN A 330 7.95 16.82 3.32
CA GLN A 330 9.06 17.06 2.41
C GLN A 330 9.71 15.74 2.03
N MET A 331 10.15 15.64 0.78
CA MET A 331 10.97 14.53 0.28
C MET A 331 12.21 15.10 -0.40
N VAL A 332 13.36 14.50 -0.10
CA VAL A 332 14.63 14.80 -0.77
C VAL A 332 15.05 13.54 -1.52
N TYR A 333 15.28 13.71 -2.81
CA TYR A 333 15.69 12.63 -3.68
C TYR A 333 17.11 12.86 -4.18
N LYS A 334 17.85 11.76 -4.32
CA LYS A 334 19.08 11.73 -5.11
C LYS A 334 18.92 10.79 -6.28
N ASN A 335 19.49 11.19 -7.40
CA ASN A 335 19.48 10.42 -8.63
C ASN A 335 18.06 10.07 -9.11
N MET A 336 17.12 11.01 -8.99
CA MET A 336 15.73 10.78 -9.37
C MET A 336 15.58 10.73 -10.89
N PRO A 337 15.04 9.64 -11.49
CA PRO A 337 14.82 9.55 -12.93
C PRO A 337 13.63 10.43 -13.35
N LEU A 338 13.87 11.40 -14.17
CA LEU A 338 12.87 12.24 -14.82
C LEU A 338 12.74 11.85 -16.28
N PHE A 339 11.51 11.64 -16.75
CA PHE A 339 11.27 11.40 -18.17
C PHE A 339 11.56 12.63 -19.00
N VAL A 340 12.43 12.46 -19.98
CA VAL A 340 12.73 13.44 -21.01
C VAL A 340 12.62 12.79 -22.38
N ASN A 341 12.31 13.58 -23.42
CA ASN A 341 12.24 13.05 -24.78
C ASN A 341 13.61 12.53 -25.20
N ASP A 342 13.62 11.39 -25.89
CA ASP A 342 14.84 10.86 -26.52
C ASP A 342 15.26 11.75 -27.67
N THR A 343 16.54 12.07 -27.76
CA THR A 343 17.10 12.97 -28.79
C THR A 343 17.25 12.26 -30.14
N THR A 344 17.26 10.93 -30.18
CA THR A 344 17.41 10.13 -31.40
C THR A 344 16.07 9.65 -31.93
N ASP A 345 15.13 9.35 -31.04
CA ASP A 345 13.77 8.94 -31.39
C ASP A 345 12.75 9.73 -30.54
N PHE A 346 12.31 10.85 -31.06
CA PHE A 346 11.38 11.80 -30.40
C PHE A 346 10.03 11.18 -29.98
N ARG A 347 9.72 9.96 -30.45
CA ARG A 347 8.53 9.20 -30.04
C ARG A 347 8.71 8.51 -28.69
N LYS A 348 9.94 8.46 -28.18
CA LYS A 348 10.32 7.71 -26.99
C LYS A 348 10.85 8.63 -25.89
N PHE A 349 10.92 8.06 -24.71
CA PHE A 349 11.41 8.73 -23.52
C PHE A 349 12.64 8.02 -22.96
N THR A 350 13.58 8.83 -22.47
CA THR A 350 14.74 8.39 -21.70
C THR A 350 14.72 9.06 -20.32
N PHE A 351 15.75 8.84 -19.51
CA PHE A 351 15.87 9.47 -18.20
C PHE A 351 16.94 10.58 -18.23
N ASN A 352 16.61 11.66 -17.55
CA ASN A 352 17.57 12.57 -16.95
C ASN A 352 17.52 12.37 -15.44
N TYR A 353 18.68 12.17 -14.79
CA TYR A 353 18.79 11.95 -13.36
C TYR A 353 19.11 13.24 -12.65
N GLU A 354 18.30 13.61 -11.67
CA GLU A 354 18.43 14.87 -10.93
C GLU A 354 18.42 14.65 -9.42
N GLU A 355 19.09 15.57 -8.72
CA GLU A 355 18.97 15.71 -7.27
C GLU A 355 17.86 16.73 -6.97
N LYS A 356 16.91 16.36 -6.10
CA LYS A 356 15.75 17.20 -5.69
C LYS A 356 15.50 17.11 -4.21
#